data_7aeb2b2e6ad7af1063f362d12ae6cf78
#
_entry.id   7aeb2b2e6ad7af1063f362d12ae6cf78
#
_cell.length_a   1.000
_cell.length_b   1.000
_cell.length_c   1.000
_cell.angle_alpha   90.00
_cell.angle_beta   90.00
_cell.angle_gamma   90.00
#
_symmetry.space_group_name_H-M   'P 1'
#
loop_
_entity.id
_entity.type
_entity.pdbx_description
1 polymer ?
#
loop_
_entity_poly.entity_id
_entity_poly.type
_entity_poly.pdbx_seq_one_letter_code
_entity_poly.pdbx_strand_id
1 'polypeptide(L)'
;MTSIHPWKEPTDDRRVAAQFQHDLFLAGLNSTAYQQTDDTSARVAGEFWHTHILCNPYYSAYFTKPTRDRFAVLEVLQNRWDSRFLLNQTTRDLLRSDFIVPQKWHRRLEELGDVQYDQSEMDQLLHDWFKTGNGQLRVSIAHAAAIVSYRQQSSVPVIQTLVCDDAPQFKLLTEKL
;
A
#
# COMPACT_ATOMS: atom_id res chain seq x y z
N MET A 1 23.91 5.80 23.46
CA MET A 1 22.92 6.83 23.03
C MET A 1 23.42 7.40 21.72
N THR A 2 22.95 6.86 20.60
CA THR A 2 23.35 7.29 19.26
C THR A 2 22.32 8.32 18.79
N SER A 3 22.76 9.55 18.65
CA SER A 3 21.95 10.67 18.16
C SER A 3 21.45 10.38 16.75
N ILE A 4 20.14 10.24 16.59
CA ILE A 4 19.48 10.21 15.28
C ILE A 4 19.61 11.62 14.71
N HIS A 5 20.40 11.78 13.66
CA HIS A 5 20.50 13.07 12.96
C HIS A 5 19.11 13.46 12.41
N PRO A 6 18.62 14.67 12.71
CA PRO A 6 17.39 15.16 12.10
C PRO A 6 17.61 15.23 10.57
N TRP A 7 16.65 14.73 9.81
CA TRP A 7 16.63 14.83 8.35
C TRP A 7 16.76 16.29 7.95
N LYS A 8 17.87 16.63 7.28
CA LYS A 8 18.00 17.95 6.69
C LYS A 8 16.94 18.07 5.58
N GLU A 9 16.24 19.21 5.54
CA GLU A 9 15.37 19.58 4.43
C GLU A 9 16.09 19.30 3.10
N PRO A 10 15.46 18.63 2.14
CA PRO A 10 16.09 18.34 0.86
C PRO A 10 16.49 19.64 0.17
N THR A 11 17.71 19.71 -0.35
CA THR A 11 18.16 20.80 -1.20
C THR A 11 17.28 20.90 -2.45
N ASP A 12 17.22 22.07 -3.11
CA ASP A 12 16.44 22.25 -4.34
C ASP A 12 16.75 21.17 -5.38
N ASP A 13 18.01 20.80 -5.55
CA ASP A 13 18.44 19.75 -6.48
C ASP A 13 17.82 18.39 -6.15
N ARG A 14 17.66 18.04 -4.86
CA ARG A 14 17.02 16.80 -4.44
C ARG A 14 15.51 16.81 -4.66
N ARG A 15 14.87 17.98 -4.51
CA ARG A 15 13.45 18.15 -4.81
C ARG A 15 13.18 17.99 -6.30
N VAL A 16 14.00 18.61 -7.14
CA VAL A 16 13.92 18.47 -8.60
C VAL A 16 14.13 17.03 -9.04
N ALA A 17 15.14 16.34 -8.48
CA ALA A 17 15.39 14.92 -8.77
C ALA A 17 14.21 14.01 -8.33
N ALA A 18 13.63 14.26 -7.16
CA ALA A 18 12.49 13.50 -6.67
C ALA A 18 11.23 13.72 -7.54
N GLN A 19 11.00 14.97 -7.97
CA GLN A 19 9.89 15.27 -8.90
C GLN A 19 10.10 14.59 -10.24
N PHE A 20 11.30 14.65 -10.81
CA PHE A 20 11.62 13.98 -12.07
C PHE A 20 11.41 12.44 -11.98
N GLN A 21 11.86 11.81 -10.89
CA GLN A 21 11.63 10.39 -10.66
C GLN A 21 10.14 10.07 -10.58
N HIS A 22 9.36 10.91 -9.89
CA HIS A 22 7.90 10.76 -9.80
C HIS A 22 7.24 10.88 -11.18
N ASP A 23 7.62 11.88 -11.98
CA ASP A 23 7.08 12.10 -13.32
C ASP A 23 7.41 10.94 -14.27
N LEU A 24 8.63 10.39 -14.19
CA LEU A 24 9.01 9.19 -14.94
C LEU A 24 8.18 7.97 -14.52
N PHE A 25 7.93 7.81 -13.23
CA PHE A 25 7.10 6.74 -12.71
C PHE A 25 5.67 6.84 -13.23
N LEU A 26 5.06 8.03 -13.18
CA LEU A 26 3.73 8.29 -13.73
C LEU A 26 3.67 8.03 -15.24
N ALA A 27 4.67 8.48 -16.01
CA ALA A 27 4.76 8.22 -17.45
C ALA A 27 4.87 6.71 -17.71
N GLY A 28 5.64 5.98 -16.91
CA GLY A 28 5.77 4.53 -16.98
C GLY A 28 4.44 3.82 -16.73
N LEU A 29 3.70 4.20 -15.68
CA LEU A 29 2.37 3.63 -15.37
C LEU A 29 1.35 3.85 -16.50
N ASN A 30 1.41 5.01 -17.17
CA ASN A 30 0.51 5.37 -18.27
C ASN A 30 0.92 4.78 -19.64
N SER A 31 2.10 4.19 -19.75
CA SER A 31 2.64 3.76 -21.05
C SER A 31 2.02 2.47 -21.60
N THR A 32 1.37 1.67 -20.74
CA THR A 32 0.67 0.42 -21.14
C THR A 32 -0.56 0.17 -20.28
N ALA A 33 -1.46 -0.69 -20.78
CA ALA A 33 -2.65 -1.12 -20.02
C ALA A 33 -2.34 -2.12 -18.89
N TYR A 34 -1.11 -2.62 -18.78
CA TYR A 34 -0.71 -3.57 -17.75
C TYR A 34 0.64 -3.23 -17.15
N GLN A 35 0.87 -3.70 -15.94
CA GLN A 35 2.15 -3.67 -15.28
C GLN A 35 2.55 -5.08 -14.85
N GLN A 36 3.85 -5.34 -14.77
CA GLN A 36 4.40 -6.57 -14.21
C GLN A 36 5.06 -6.23 -12.87
N THR A 37 4.91 -7.10 -11.90
CA THR A 37 5.57 -6.94 -10.59
C THR A 37 6.13 -8.27 -10.11
N ASP A 38 7.26 -8.16 -9.43
CA ASP A 38 7.91 -9.27 -8.73
C ASP A 38 8.66 -8.71 -7.53
N ASP A 39 9.06 -9.56 -6.60
CA ASP A 39 9.93 -9.18 -5.50
C ASP A 39 11.09 -10.17 -5.34
N THR A 40 12.21 -9.67 -4.86
CA THR A 40 13.38 -10.49 -4.51
C THR A 40 13.97 -10.05 -3.17
N SER A 41 14.53 -11.01 -2.45
CA SER A 41 15.21 -10.71 -1.19
C SER A 41 16.48 -9.91 -1.45
N ALA A 42 16.72 -8.90 -0.63
CA ALA A 42 17.93 -8.08 -0.65
C ALA A 42 18.52 -7.99 0.77
N ARG A 43 19.79 -7.60 0.87
CA ARG A 43 20.42 -7.25 2.14
C ARG A 43 20.85 -5.79 2.12
N VAL A 44 20.38 -5.04 3.12
CA VAL A 44 20.76 -3.63 3.31
C VAL A 44 21.36 -3.49 4.70
N ALA A 45 22.62 -3.09 4.76
CA ALA A 45 23.38 -2.96 6.02
C ALA A 45 23.32 -4.21 6.93
N GLY A 46 23.28 -5.41 6.32
CA GLY A 46 23.21 -6.69 7.04
C GLY A 46 21.81 -7.17 7.38
N GLU A 47 20.77 -6.33 7.24
CA GLU A 47 19.37 -6.67 7.49
C GLU A 47 18.69 -7.22 6.23
N PHE A 48 17.65 -8.04 6.43
CA PHE A 48 16.82 -8.55 5.34
C PHE A 48 15.84 -7.48 4.88
N TRP A 49 15.89 -7.17 3.59
CA TRP A 49 14.99 -6.30 2.89
C TRP A 49 14.46 -6.99 1.64
N HIS A 50 13.54 -6.36 0.95
CA HIS A 50 12.95 -6.86 -0.30
C HIS A 50 13.02 -5.76 -1.37
N THR A 51 13.51 -6.11 -2.54
CA THR A 51 13.46 -5.24 -3.71
C THR A 51 12.24 -5.61 -4.52
N HIS A 52 11.26 -4.72 -4.56
CA HIS A 52 10.10 -4.81 -5.44
C HIS A 52 10.45 -4.23 -6.79
N ILE A 53 10.04 -4.91 -7.83
CA ILE A 53 10.23 -4.50 -9.22
C ILE A 53 8.84 -4.23 -9.80
N LEU A 54 8.65 -3.05 -10.38
CA LEU A 54 7.45 -2.70 -11.14
C LEU A 54 7.89 -2.31 -12.53
N CYS A 55 7.42 -3.00 -13.55
CA CYS A 55 7.90 -2.80 -14.91
C CYS A 55 6.84 -3.07 -15.96
N ASN A 56 7.13 -2.60 -17.17
CA ASN A 56 6.49 -2.97 -18.41
C ASN A 56 7.52 -2.84 -19.55
N PRO A 57 7.19 -3.05 -20.84
CA PRO A 57 8.17 -2.99 -21.93
C PRO A 57 8.92 -1.65 -22.09
N TYR A 58 8.47 -0.59 -21.45
CA TYR A 58 9.05 0.75 -21.62
C TYR A 58 9.80 1.26 -20.40
N TYR A 59 9.60 0.68 -19.21
CA TYR A 59 10.31 1.10 -18.00
C TYR A 59 10.45 -0.03 -16.98
N SER A 60 11.38 0.15 -16.04
CA SER A 60 11.51 -0.65 -14.84
C SER A 60 11.80 0.26 -13.65
N ALA A 61 11.04 0.12 -12.59
CA ALA A 61 11.24 0.83 -11.32
C ALA A 61 11.55 -0.18 -10.21
N TYR A 62 12.49 0.17 -9.34
CA TYR A 62 12.96 -0.67 -8.24
C TYR A 62 12.73 0.04 -6.92
N PHE A 63 12.13 -0.66 -5.97
CA PHE A 63 11.81 -0.13 -4.65
C PHE A 63 12.30 -1.10 -3.58
N THR A 64 13.16 -0.63 -2.69
CA THR A 64 13.63 -1.46 -1.58
C THR A 64 12.79 -1.17 -0.33
N LYS A 65 12.13 -2.20 0.20
CA LYS A 65 11.23 -2.12 1.36
C LYS A 65 11.64 -3.13 2.43
N PRO A 66 11.34 -2.87 3.72
CA PRO A 66 11.66 -3.82 4.79
C PRO A 66 10.80 -5.08 4.75
N THR A 67 9.65 -5.04 4.10
CA THR A 67 8.69 -6.14 3.98
C THR A 67 8.29 -6.38 2.53
N ARG A 68 7.68 -7.53 2.26
CA ARG A 68 7.04 -7.86 0.98
C ARG A 68 5.54 -8.07 1.12
N ASP A 69 4.95 -7.56 2.18
CA ASP A 69 3.53 -7.69 2.43
C ASP A 69 2.70 -6.79 1.48
N ARG A 70 1.39 -6.87 1.60
CA ARG A 70 0.47 -6.10 0.76
C ARG A 70 0.63 -4.59 0.93
N PHE A 71 0.98 -4.11 2.12
CA PHE A 71 1.20 -2.68 2.34
C PHE A 71 2.42 -2.18 1.56
N ALA A 72 3.52 -2.92 1.60
CA ALA A 72 4.71 -2.62 0.82
C ALA A 72 4.40 -2.59 -0.70
N VAL A 73 3.61 -3.55 -1.19
CA VAL A 73 3.18 -3.55 -2.61
C VAL A 73 2.33 -2.32 -2.92
N LEU A 74 1.34 -1.98 -2.10
CA LEU A 74 0.49 -0.80 -2.30
C LEU A 74 1.29 0.52 -2.26
N GLU A 75 2.29 0.62 -1.41
CA GLU A 75 3.21 1.76 -1.36
C GLU A 75 4.05 1.86 -2.63
N VAL A 76 4.53 0.72 -3.16
CA VAL A 76 5.25 0.66 -4.44
C VAL A 76 4.37 1.13 -5.59
N LEU A 77 3.13 0.63 -5.68
CA LEU A 77 2.18 1.01 -6.73
C LEU A 77 1.81 2.50 -6.70
N GLN A 78 1.98 3.15 -5.57
CA GLN A 78 1.70 4.57 -5.37
C GLN A 78 2.97 5.45 -5.33
N ASN A 79 4.16 4.85 -5.44
CA ASN A 79 5.44 5.54 -5.23
C ASN A 79 5.48 6.30 -3.90
N ARG A 80 5.08 5.64 -2.79
CA ARG A 80 4.97 6.22 -1.45
C ARG A 80 5.75 5.42 -0.41
N TRP A 81 5.96 6.04 0.75
CA TRP A 81 6.58 5.42 1.92
C TRP A 81 5.62 5.33 3.11
N ASP A 82 4.39 5.79 2.95
CA ASP A 82 3.35 5.76 3.96
C ASP A 82 2.09 5.09 3.42
N SER A 83 1.51 4.23 4.22
CA SER A 83 0.23 3.62 3.90
C SER A 83 -0.92 4.57 4.25
N ARG A 84 -1.98 4.56 3.44
CA ARG A 84 -3.23 5.27 3.69
C ARG A 84 -4.38 4.28 3.72
N PHE A 85 -5.35 4.56 4.56
CA PHE A 85 -6.47 3.67 4.82
C PHE A 85 -7.78 4.45 4.66
N LEU A 86 -8.68 3.96 3.84
CA LEU A 86 -10.00 4.55 3.64
C LEU A 86 -11.05 3.57 4.14
N LEU A 87 -11.75 3.96 5.19
CA LEU A 87 -12.92 3.25 5.68
C LEU A 87 -14.16 3.95 5.12
N ASN A 88 -14.86 3.30 4.20
CA ASN A 88 -16.10 3.80 3.58
C ASN A 88 -16.99 2.62 3.17
N GLN A 89 -18.07 2.88 2.43
CA GLN A 89 -18.97 1.83 1.98
C GLN A 89 -18.24 0.77 1.13
N THR A 90 -17.36 1.18 0.21
CA THR A 90 -16.59 0.25 -0.65
C THR A 90 -15.71 -0.69 0.19
N THR A 91 -15.09 -0.17 1.25
CA THR A 91 -14.31 -1.00 2.20
C THR A 91 -15.19 -2.02 2.92
N ARG A 92 -16.38 -1.59 3.35
CA ARG A 92 -17.35 -2.49 3.98
C ARG A 92 -17.83 -3.60 3.04
N ASP A 93 -18.04 -3.27 1.77
CA ASP A 93 -18.44 -4.22 0.74
C ASP A 93 -17.32 -5.21 0.40
N LEU A 94 -16.09 -4.72 0.26
CA LEU A 94 -14.91 -5.57 0.06
C LEU A 94 -14.68 -6.52 1.25
N LEU A 95 -14.90 -6.05 2.48
CA LEU A 95 -14.83 -6.90 3.68
C LEU A 95 -15.91 -7.99 3.71
N ARG A 96 -17.09 -7.72 3.12
CA ARG A 96 -18.17 -8.72 3.03
C ARG A 96 -17.92 -9.76 1.94
N SER A 97 -17.33 -9.34 0.82
CA SER A 97 -17.13 -10.23 -0.34
C SER A 97 -15.88 -11.09 -0.26
N ASP A 98 -14.78 -10.53 0.20
CA ASP A 98 -13.45 -11.13 0.03
C ASP A 98 -12.72 -11.44 1.35
N PHE A 99 -13.27 -11.02 2.50
CA PHE A 99 -12.69 -11.28 3.82
C PHE A 99 -13.70 -11.92 4.78
N ILE A 100 -13.22 -12.76 5.68
CA ILE A 100 -14.06 -13.34 6.74
C ILE A 100 -14.07 -12.41 7.94
N VAL A 101 -15.09 -11.55 8.02
CA VAL A 101 -15.26 -10.57 9.10
C VAL A 101 -16.61 -10.78 9.80
N PRO A 102 -16.65 -11.00 11.13
CA PRO A 102 -17.90 -11.17 11.86
C PRO A 102 -18.80 -9.93 11.81
N GLN A 103 -20.12 -10.14 11.78
CA GLN A 103 -21.14 -9.09 11.61
C GLN A 103 -21.04 -7.93 12.62
N LYS A 104 -20.60 -8.19 13.85
CA LYS A 104 -20.41 -7.15 14.85
C LYS A 104 -19.41 -6.06 14.43
N TRP A 105 -18.39 -6.41 13.62
CA TRP A 105 -17.40 -5.48 13.13
C TRP A 105 -17.89 -4.67 11.93
N HIS A 106 -18.76 -5.25 11.09
CA HIS A 106 -19.43 -4.48 10.04
C HIS A 106 -20.29 -3.36 10.63
N ARG A 107 -21.06 -3.63 11.70
CA ARG A 107 -21.83 -2.60 12.41
C ARG A 107 -20.94 -1.50 12.95
N ARG A 108 -19.82 -1.86 13.58
CA ARG A 108 -18.88 -0.91 14.15
C ARG A 108 -18.21 -0.03 13.07
N LEU A 109 -17.93 -0.59 11.90
CA LEU A 109 -17.43 0.14 10.75
C LEU A 109 -18.51 1.08 10.15
N GLU A 110 -19.78 0.69 10.19
CA GLU A 110 -20.91 1.52 9.78
C GLU A 110 -21.09 2.74 10.71
N GLU A 111 -20.98 2.51 12.03
CA GLU A 111 -21.05 3.57 13.06
C GLU A 111 -19.91 4.59 12.93
N LEU A 112 -18.73 4.17 12.47
CA LEU A 112 -17.59 5.05 12.26
C LEU A 112 -17.78 6.01 11.08
N GLY A 113 -18.59 5.63 10.09
CA GLY A 113 -18.80 6.39 8.87
C GLY A 113 -17.64 6.30 7.87
N ASP A 114 -17.53 7.31 7.02
CA ASP A 114 -16.52 7.39 5.98
C ASP A 114 -15.35 8.25 6.46
N VAL A 115 -14.20 7.62 6.72
CA VAL A 115 -13.01 8.26 7.32
C VAL A 115 -11.74 7.75 6.63
N GLN A 116 -10.80 8.67 6.43
CA GLN A 116 -9.44 8.34 5.98
C GLN A 116 -8.47 8.43 7.15
N TYR A 117 -7.59 7.45 7.26
CA TYR A 117 -6.57 7.33 8.29
C TYR A 117 -5.17 7.25 7.69
N ASP A 118 -4.19 7.77 8.42
CA ASP A 118 -2.79 7.41 8.24
C ASP A 118 -2.44 6.11 9.00
N GLN A 119 -1.16 5.69 8.93
CA GLN A 119 -0.71 4.45 9.57
C GLN A 119 -0.89 4.51 11.09
N SER A 120 -0.53 5.61 11.72
CA SER A 120 -0.59 5.75 13.19
C SER A 120 -2.03 5.76 13.70
N GLU A 121 -2.91 6.46 13.00
CA GLU A 121 -4.34 6.53 13.31
C GLU A 121 -5.03 5.18 13.15
N MET A 122 -4.71 4.45 12.06
CA MET A 122 -5.24 3.11 11.82
C MET A 122 -4.75 2.12 12.89
N ASP A 123 -3.45 2.17 13.23
CA ASP A 123 -2.89 1.31 14.27
C ASP A 123 -3.54 1.57 15.64
N GLN A 124 -3.79 2.84 15.98
CA GLN A 124 -4.49 3.22 17.20
C GLN A 124 -5.94 2.72 17.20
N LEU A 125 -6.69 2.94 16.12
CA LEU A 125 -8.05 2.45 15.96
C LEU A 125 -8.14 0.93 16.16
N LEU A 126 -7.25 0.19 15.49
CA LEU A 126 -7.23 -1.28 15.58
C LEU A 126 -6.72 -1.76 16.94
N HIS A 127 -5.84 -1.02 17.61
CA HIS A 127 -5.44 -1.30 18.99
C HIS A 127 -6.63 -1.16 19.95
N ASP A 128 -7.39 -0.08 19.83
CA ASP A 128 -8.54 0.19 20.70
C ASP A 128 -9.68 -0.83 20.49
N TRP A 129 -9.83 -1.30 19.27
CA TRP A 129 -10.84 -2.33 18.95
C TRP A 129 -10.43 -3.73 19.36
N PHE A 130 -9.14 -4.05 19.29
CA PHE A 130 -8.58 -5.38 19.49
C PHE A 130 -7.43 -5.35 20.49
N LYS A 131 -7.73 -5.08 21.75
CA LYS A 131 -6.73 -4.97 22.83
C LYS A 131 -5.81 -6.19 22.93
N THR A 132 -6.37 -7.40 22.73
CA THR A 132 -5.63 -8.66 22.70
C THR A 132 -6.27 -9.64 21.71
N GLY A 133 -5.44 -10.31 20.91
CA GLY A 133 -5.91 -11.32 19.94
C GLY A 133 -6.47 -10.74 18.64
N ASN A 134 -7.12 -11.62 17.85
CA ASN A 134 -7.73 -11.28 16.55
C ASN A 134 -6.78 -10.67 15.50
N GLY A 135 -5.50 -11.06 15.51
CA GLY A 135 -4.49 -10.52 14.58
C GLY A 135 -4.94 -10.60 13.11
N GLN A 136 -5.52 -11.73 12.70
CA GLN A 136 -6.02 -11.91 11.34
C GLN A 136 -7.13 -10.91 10.97
N LEU A 137 -8.02 -10.60 11.91
CA LEU A 137 -9.12 -9.66 11.69
C LEU A 137 -8.62 -8.21 11.59
N ARG A 138 -7.64 -7.84 12.42
CA ARG A 138 -6.94 -6.55 12.30
C ARG A 138 -6.33 -6.37 10.92
N VAL A 139 -5.58 -7.38 10.48
CA VAL A 139 -4.94 -7.41 9.16
C VAL A 139 -5.97 -7.33 8.03
N SER A 140 -7.09 -8.06 8.13
CA SER A 140 -8.16 -8.03 7.12
C SER A 140 -8.77 -6.63 6.96
N ILE A 141 -9.09 -5.96 8.06
CA ILE A 141 -9.66 -4.59 8.04
C ILE A 141 -8.65 -3.60 7.45
N ALA A 142 -7.40 -3.64 7.90
CA ALA A 142 -6.35 -2.77 7.39
C ALA A 142 -6.08 -3.01 5.90
N HIS A 143 -6.00 -4.26 5.46
CA HIS A 143 -5.81 -4.60 4.04
C HIS A 143 -6.96 -4.08 3.17
N ALA A 144 -8.22 -4.29 3.56
CA ALA A 144 -9.36 -3.81 2.80
C ALA A 144 -9.35 -2.27 2.69
N ALA A 145 -9.09 -1.58 3.81
CA ALA A 145 -9.02 -0.13 3.84
C ALA A 145 -7.87 0.45 2.99
N ALA A 146 -6.70 -0.21 2.99
CA ALA A 146 -5.55 0.19 2.17
C ALA A 146 -5.80 -0.07 0.67
N ILE A 147 -6.40 -1.21 0.31
CA ILE A 147 -6.79 -1.52 -1.08
C ILE A 147 -7.77 -0.48 -1.61
N VAL A 148 -8.80 -0.14 -0.84
CA VAL A 148 -9.80 0.85 -1.27
C VAL A 148 -9.19 2.25 -1.34
N SER A 149 -8.32 2.61 -0.41
CA SER A 149 -7.56 3.86 -0.48
C SER A 149 -6.74 3.96 -1.77
N TYR A 150 -6.04 2.88 -2.17
CA TYR A 150 -5.32 2.82 -3.43
C TYR A 150 -6.25 2.95 -4.65
N ARG A 151 -7.37 2.23 -4.67
CA ARG A 151 -8.29 2.22 -5.81
C ARG A 151 -9.03 3.55 -6.01
N GLN A 152 -9.25 4.33 -4.96
CA GLN A 152 -10.01 5.59 -5.00
C GLN A 152 -9.13 6.85 -4.96
N GLN A 153 -7.81 6.69 -4.83
CA GLN A 153 -6.91 7.83 -4.92
C GLN A 153 -6.77 8.32 -6.37
N SER A 154 -6.35 9.59 -6.55
CA SER A 154 -6.17 10.23 -7.85
C SER A 154 -4.73 10.70 -8.12
N SER A 155 -3.81 10.44 -7.19
CA SER A 155 -2.42 10.92 -7.29
C SER A 155 -1.58 10.14 -8.30
N VAL A 156 -1.92 8.86 -8.52
CA VAL A 156 -1.27 8.00 -9.52
C VAL A 156 -2.35 7.22 -10.29
N PRO A 157 -2.08 6.79 -11.54
CA PRO A 157 -2.97 5.88 -12.26
C PRO A 157 -3.16 4.57 -11.51
N VAL A 158 -4.40 4.15 -11.31
CA VAL A 158 -4.71 2.83 -10.75
C VAL A 158 -4.44 1.76 -11.80
N ILE A 159 -3.61 0.79 -11.47
CA ILE A 159 -3.24 -0.30 -12.38
C ILE A 159 -4.46 -1.19 -12.60
N GLN A 160 -4.87 -1.36 -13.84
CA GLN A 160 -6.01 -2.20 -14.21
C GLN A 160 -5.63 -3.68 -14.33
N THR A 161 -4.46 -3.96 -14.88
CA THR A 161 -3.96 -5.32 -15.03
C THR A 161 -2.56 -5.43 -14.43
N LEU A 162 -2.42 -6.28 -13.43
CA LEU A 162 -1.15 -6.59 -12.77
C LEU A 162 -0.75 -8.03 -13.09
N VAL A 163 0.37 -8.21 -13.76
CA VAL A 163 0.96 -9.52 -14.02
C VAL A 163 1.97 -9.82 -12.91
N CYS A 164 1.72 -10.85 -12.13
CA CYS A 164 2.52 -11.25 -10.99
C CYS A 164 2.43 -12.77 -10.78
N ASP A 165 3.16 -13.32 -9.82
CA ASP A 165 2.88 -14.64 -9.30
C ASP A 165 1.54 -14.66 -8.52
N ASP A 166 1.03 -15.85 -8.17
CA ASP A 166 -0.25 -15.99 -7.44
C ASP A 166 -0.09 -15.75 -5.92
N ALA A 167 0.89 -14.96 -5.50
CA ALA A 167 1.11 -14.71 -4.08
C ALA A 167 -0.01 -13.83 -3.46
N PRO A 168 -0.36 -14.08 -2.19
CA PRO A 168 -1.51 -13.42 -1.54
C PRO A 168 -1.42 -11.89 -1.47
N GLN A 169 -0.22 -11.32 -1.44
CA GLN A 169 -0.02 -9.87 -1.37
C GLN A 169 -0.51 -9.13 -2.63
N PHE A 170 -0.55 -9.81 -3.80
CA PHE A 170 -0.98 -9.21 -5.06
C PHE A 170 -2.49 -9.33 -5.31
N LYS A 171 -3.19 -10.16 -4.53
CA LYS A 171 -4.64 -10.37 -4.70
C LYS A 171 -5.43 -9.11 -4.30
N LEU A 172 -6.50 -8.84 -5.03
CA LEU A 172 -7.42 -7.72 -4.80
C LEU A 172 -6.82 -6.32 -5.03
N LEU A 173 -5.65 -6.19 -5.65
CA LEU A 173 -5.05 -4.89 -5.92
C LEU A 173 -5.69 -4.20 -7.12
N THR A 174 -6.06 -4.97 -8.14
CA THR A 174 -6.80 -4.49 -9.30
C THR A 174 -8.29 -4.71 -9.13
N GLU A 175 -9.13 -3.94 -9.81
CA GLU A 175 -10.57 -4.21 -9.85
C GLU A 175 -10.81 -5.57 -10.51
N LYS A 176 -11.76 -6.34 -9.98
CA LYS A 176 -12.26 -7.53 -10.69
C LYS A 176 -12.97 -7.03 -11.95
N LEU A 177 -12.48 -7.46 -13.10
CA LEU A 177 -13.20 -7.32 -14.36
C LEU A 177 -14.45 -8.19 -14.34
#